data_47727f7b76947b39b9d9b5621c4aabb3
#
_entry.id   47727f7b76947b39b9d9b5621c4aabb3
#
_cell.length_a   1.000
_cell.length_b   1.000
_cell.length_c   1.000
_cell.angle_alpha   90.00
_cell.angle_beta   90.00
_cell.angle_gamma   90.00
#
_symmetry.space_group_name_H-M   'P 1'
#
loop_
_entity.id
_entity.type
_entity.pdbx_description
1 polymer ?
#
loop_
_entity_poly.entity_id
_entity_poly.type
_entity_poly.pdbx_seq_one_letter_code
_entity_poly.pdbx_strand_id
1 'polypeptide(L)'
;MTSRLRLAIIGSGEIANFHVSAAKRSGFDVVGVAARKNSETVRVFAQTHEIPQTWSDPLQLIAEEDHWDALIIAASTEAVIPLLTQAIKIGKPVLVEKPIATTSSALI
;
A
#
# COMPACT_ATOMS: atom_id res chain seq x y z
N MET A 1 -23.33 14.52 4.22
CA MET A 1 -21.94 14.34 4.58
C MET A 1 -21.28 13.30 3.69
N THR A 2 -20.13 13.63 3.19
CA THR A 2 -19.43 12.74 2.27
C THR A 2 -18.45 11.86 3.02
N SER A 3 -18.55 10.57 2.80
CA SER A 3 -17.56 9.65 3.34
C SER A 3 -16.29 9.76 2.54
N ARG A 4 -15.16 9.76 3.23
CA ARG A 4 -13.87 9.69 2.56
C ARG A 4 -13.60 8.26 2.17
N LEU A 5 -12.97 8.08 1.03
CA LEU A 5 -12.52 6.76 0.65
C LEU A 5 -11.34 6.36 1.52
N ARG A 6 -11.38 5.13 1.98
CA ARG A 6 -10.34 4.57 2.84
C ARG A 6 -9.28 3.92 1.98
N LEU A 7 -8.05 4.36 2.14
CA LEU A 7 -6.95 3.89 1.34
C LEU A 7 -5.97 3.10 2.19
N ALA A 8 -5.57 1.93 1.72
CA ALA A 8 -4.53 1.13 2.36
C ALA A 8 -3.32 1.09 1.45
N ILE A 9 -2.14 1.00 2.05
CA ILE A 9 -0.89 1.02 1.30
C ILE A 9 -0.03 -0.16 1.70
N ILE A 10 0.51 -0.84 0.71
CA ILE A 10 1.50 -1.89 0.93
C ILE A 10 2.84 -1.32 0.52
N GLY A 11 3.74 -1.21 1.48
CA GLY A 11 5.04 -0.62 1.29
C GLY A 11 5.27 0.52 2.25
N SER A 12 6.53 0.80 2.57
CA SER A 12 6.87 1.83 3.53
C SER A 12 8.12 2.59 3.15
N GLY A 13 8.51 2.53 1.88
CA GLY A 13 9.67 3.25 1.39
C GLY A 13 9.33 4.64 0.91
N GLU A 14 10.25 5.25 0.17
CA GLU A 14 10.08 6.61 -0.29
C GLU A 14 8.88 6.79 -1.22
N ILE A 15 8.64 5.82 -2.08
CA ILE A 15 7.51 5.89 -3.00
C ILE A 15 6.21 5.83 -2.23
N ALA A 16 6.13 4.95 -1.23
CA ALA A 16 4.95 4.89 -0.39
C ALA A 16 4.73 6.19 0.35
N ASN A 17 5.83 6.81 0.81
CA ASN A 17 5.77 8.09 1.48
C ASN A 17 5.14 9.15 0.58
N PHE A 18 5.55 9.18 -0.67
CA PHE A 18 5.00 10.10 -1.65
C PHE A 18 3.50 9.86 -1.84
N HIS A 19 3.10 8.61 -1.95
CA HIS A 19 1.69 8.27 -2.16
C HIS A 19 0.81 8.64 -0.98
N VAL A 20 1.31 8.46 0.24
CA VAL A 20 0.54 8.84 1.42
C VAL A 20 0.29 10.35 1.41
N SER A 21 1.33 11.13 1.15
CA SER A 21 1.19 12.57 1.13
C SER A 21 0.23 13.02 0.05
N ALA A 22 0.34 12.45 -1.14
CA ALA A 22 -0.55 12.81 -2.24
C ALA A 22 -1.99 12.42 -1.94
N ALA A 23 -2.20 11.25 -1.34
CA ALA A 23 -3.54 10.79 -1.02
C ALA A 23 -4.22 11.68 0.00
N LYS A 24 -3.49 12.09 1.02
CA LYS A 24 -4.05 12.97 2.03
C LYS A 24 -4.43 14.33 1.44
N ARG A 25 -3.59 14.85 0.55
CA ARG A 25 -3.91 16.12 -0.12
C ARG A 25 -5.14 15.99 -1.00
N SER A 26 -5.39 14.80 -1.51
CA SER A 26 -6.54 14.55 -2.39
C SER A 26 -7.82 14.19 -1.62
N GLY A 27 -7.77 14.16 -0.31
CA GLY A 27 -8.95 13.90 0.49
C GLY A 27 -9.20 12.45 0.83
N PHE A 28 -8.26 11.56 0.55
CA PHE A 28 -8.38 10.17 0.96
C PHE A 28 -8.01 10.01 2.43
N ASP A 29 -8.61 9.01 3.04
CA ASP A 29 -8.32 8.64 4.41
C ASP A 29 -7.36 7.45 4.38
N VAL A 30 -6.11 7.67 4.75
CA VAL A 30 -5.14 6.58 4.73
C VAL A 30 -5.29 5.80 6.03
N VAL A 31 -5.88 4.62 5.94
CA VAL A 31 -6.30 3.88 7.14
C VAL A 31 -5.36 2.76 7.54
N GLY A 32 -4.50 2.31 6.66
CA GLY A 32 -3.64 1.19 7.01
C GLY A 32 -2.43 1.08 6.11
N VAL A 33 -1.40 0.44 6.64
CA VAL A 33 -0.17 0.19 5.90
C VAL A 33 0.36 -1.17 6.28
N ALA A 34 0.91 -1.87 5.30
CA ALA A 34 1.59 -3.14 5.52
C ALA A 34 2.90 -3.13 4.76
N ALA A 35 3.85 -3.88 5.26
CA ALA A 35 5.13 -4.04 4.61
C ALA A 35 5.59 -5.46 4.87
N ARG A 36 6.83 -5.76 4.56
CA ARG A 36 7.37 -7.08 4.82
C ARG A 36 7.13 -7.49 6.27
N LYS A 37 6.93 -8.78 6.47
CA LYS A 37 6.76 -9.32 7.82
C LYS A 37 7.86 -8.83 8.74
N ASN A 38 7.47 -8.48 9.95
CA ASN A 38 8.38 -8.06 11.01
C ASN A 38 9.18 -6.81 10.70
N SER A 39 8.65 -5.95 9.85
CA SER A 39 9.34 -4.73 9.49
C SER A 39 9.11 -3.66 10.53
N GLU A 40 10.21 -3.21 11.15
CA GLU A 40 10.14 -2.06 12.06
C GLU A 40 9.78 -0.80 11.30
N THR A 41 10.17 -0.76 10.04
CA THR A 41 9.94 0.40 9.20
C THR A 41 8.47 0.74 9.07
N VAL A 42 7.61 -0.29 9.02
CA VAL A 42 6.19 -0.04 8.85
C VAL A 42 5.60 0.67 10.05
N ARG A 43 6.07 0.35 11.23
CA ARG A 43 5.57 1.00 12.44
C ARG A 43 5.98 2.46 12.48
N VAL A 44 7.23 2.75 12.17
CA VAL A 44 7.71 4.12 12.13
C VAL A 44 6.98 4.91 11.05
N PHE A 45 6.79 4.28 9.90
CA PHE A 45 6.07 4.91 8.80
C PHE A 45 4.65 5.29 9.21
N ALA A 46 3.95 4.37 9.88
CA ALA A 46 2.60 4.63 10.32
C ALA A 46 2.54 5.76 11.35
N GLN A 47 3.49 5.82 12.25
CA GLN A 47 3.55 6.90 13.22
C GLN A 47 3.80 8.25 12.55
N THR A 48 4.73 8.27 11.61
CA THR A 48 5.07 9.49 10.90
C THR A 48 3.87 10.07 10.15
N HIS A 49 3.08 9.21 9.55
CA HIS A 49 1.94 9.65 8.73
C HIS A 49 0.60 9.56 9.44
N GLU A 50 0.62 9.22 10.73
CA GLU A 50 -0.60 9.11 11.52
C GLU A 50 -1.59 8.11 10.93
N ILE A 51 -1.07 6.98 10.48
CA ILE A 51 -1.89 5.90 9.95
C ILE A 51 -2.33 5.01 11.11
N PRO A 52 -3.64 4.81 11.30
CA PRO A 52 -4.12 4.16 12.52
C PRO A 52 -3.83 2.67 12.64
N GLN A 53 -3.65 1.97 11.52
CA GLN A 53 -3.47 0.52 11.59
C GLN A 53 -2.29 0.06 10.77
N THR A 54 -1.62 -0.98 11.28
CA THR A 54 -0.52 -1.61 10.56
C THR A 54 -0.75 -3.10 10.50
N TRP A 55 -0.24 -3.72 9.43
CA TRP A 55 -0.25 -5.16 9.27
C TRP A 55 1.17 -5.63 9.05
N SER A 56 1.54 -6.72 9.68
CA SER A 56 2.86 -7.32 9.48
C SER A 56 2.90 -8.23 8.26
N ASP A 57 1.75 -8.51 7.68
CA ASP A 57 1.64 -9.37 6.51
C ASP A 57 0.77 -8.68 5.48
N PRO A 58 1.34 -8.30 4.32
CA PRO A 58 0.55 -7.64 3.28
C PRO A 58 -0.62 -8.46 2.77
N LEU A 59 -0.49 -9.78 2.74
CA LEU A 59 -1.59 -10.61 2.28
C LEU A 59 -2.76 -10.57 3.26
N GLN A 60 -2.47 -10.43 4.54
CA GLN A 60 -3.53 -10.30 5.52
C GLN A 60 -4.27 -8.97 5.35
N LEU A 61 -3.55 -7.90 5.09
CA LEU A 61 -4.19 -6.61 4.82
C LEU A 61 -5.16 -6.74 3.65
N ILE A 62 -4.74 -7.36 2.57
CA ILE A 62 -5.60 -7.54 1.40
C ILE A 62 -6.84 -8.34 1.77
N ALA A 63 -6.66 -9.42 2.52
CA ALA A 63 -7.78 -10.29 2.89
C ALA A 63 -8.79 -9.58 3.78
N GLU A 64 -8.36 -8.63 4.58
CA GLU A 64 -9.26 -7.88 5.44
C GLU A 64 -9.85 -6.69 4.71
N GLU A 65 -10.53 -6.98 3.64
CA GLU A 65 -11.02 -5.98 2.69
C GLU A 65 -12.05 -5.02 3.27
N ASP A 66 -12.65 -5.38 4.39
CA ASP A 66 -13.61 -4.48 5.03
C ASP A 66 -12.95 -3.23 5.60
N HIS A 67 -11.63 -3.25 5.71
CA HIS A 67 -10.90 -2.13 6.29
C HIS A 67 -10.53 -1.05 5.28
N TRP A 68 -10.65 -1.34 3.98
CA TRP A 68 -10.20 -0.38 2.98
C TRP A 68 -11.12 -0.41 1.75
N ASP A 69 -11.10 0.70 1.01
CA ASP A 69 -11.87 0.85 -0.22
C ASP A 69 -11.00 0.82 -1.46
N ALA A 70 -9.74 1.19 -1.32
CA ALA A 70 -8.78 1.18 -2.41
C ALA A 70 -7.42 0.82 -1.87
N LEU A 71 -6.55 0.32 -2.73
CA LEU A 71 -5.25 -0.19 -2.30
C LEU A 71 -4.16 0.32 -3.22
N ILE A 72 -3.03 0.71 -2.63
CA ILE A 72 -1.83 1.03 -3.39
C ILE A 72 -0.77 0.00 -3.04
N ILE A 73 -0.21 -0.63 -4.06
CA ILE A 73 0.88 -1.59 -3.88
C ILE A 73 2.17 -0.95 -4.36
N ALA A 74 3.05 -0.64 -3.43
CA ALA A 74 4.35 -0.05 -3.70
C ALA A 74 5.43 -1.00 -3.17
N ALA A 75 5.45 -2.19 -3.72
CA ALA A 75 6.33 -3.26 -3.26
C ALA A 75 7.38 -3.59 -4.31
N SER A 76 8.32 -4.45 -3.94
CA SER A 76 9.36 -4.88 -4.86
C SER A 76 8.76 -5.67 -6.01
N THR A 77 9.51 -5.75 -7.10
CA THR A 77 9.07 -6.49 -8.29
C THR A 77 8.66 -7.91 -7.95
N GLU A 78 9.41 -8.55 -7.07
CA GLU A 78 9.14 -9.94 -6.71
C GLU A 78 7.87 -10.10 -5.91
N ALA A 79 7.55 -9.11 -5.11
CA ALA A 79 6.39 -9.18 -4.23
C ALA A 79 5.10 -8.73 -4.91
N VAL A 80 5.19 -7.94 -5.97
CA VAL A 80 4.02 -7.31 -6.58
C VAL A 80 3.03 -8.34 -7.14
N ILE A 81 3.53 -9.35 -7.87
CA ILE A 81 2.63 -10.27 -8.58
C ILE A 81 1.74 -11.06 -7.62
N PRO A 82 2.28 -11.72 -6.59
CA PRO A 82 1.39 -12.44 -5.67
C PRO A 82 0.40 -11.51 -4.95
N LEU A 83 0.84 -10.31 -4.60
CA LEU A 83 -0.05 -9.36 -3.92
C LEU A 83 -1.15 -8.89 -4.86
N LEU A 84 -0.78 -8.53 -6.08
CA LEU A 84 -1.76 -8.06 -7.05
C LEU A 84 -2.77 -9.15 -7.40
N THR A 85 -2.30 -10.39 -7.50
CA THR A 85 -3.18 -11.51 -7.80
C THR A 85 -4.28 -11.63 -6.75
N GLN A 86 -3.93 -11.51 -5.48
CA GLN A 86 -4.92 -11.58 -4.41
C GLN A 86 -5.82 -10.34 -4.42
N ALA A 87 -5.26 -9.17 -4.65
CA ALA A 87 -6.04 -7.93 -4.64
C ALA A 87 -7.07 -7.91 -5.76
N ILE A 88 -6.73 -8.42 -6.92
CA ILE A 88 -7.65 -8.44 -8.05
C ILE A 88 -8.90 -9.26 -7.74
N LYS A 89 -8.74 -10.32 -6.97
CA LYS A 89 -9.88 -11.16 -6.60
C LYS A 89 -10.90 -10.42 -5.74
N ILE A 90 -10.46 -9.40 -5.04
CA ILE A 90 -11.33 -8.62 -4.18
C ILE A 90 -12.26 -7.72 -5.02
N GLY A 91 -11.76 -7.20 -6.13
CA GLY A 91 -12.57 -6.38 -7.02
C GLY A 91 -12.61 -4.91 -6.69
N LYS A 92 -11.81 -4.46 -5.72
CA LYS A 92 -11.73 -3.05 -5.39
C LYS A 92 -10.57 -2.39 -6.16
N PRO A 93 -10.60 -1.06 -6.31
CA PRO A 93 -9.54 -0.38 -7.05
C PRO A 93 -8.17 -0.61 -6.48
N VAL A 94 -7.21 -0.92 -7.33
CA VAL A 94 -5.82 -1.16 -6.94
C VAL A 94 -4.91 -0.37 -7.85
N LEU A 95 -4.03 0.41 -7.26
CA LEU A 95 -2.98 1.10 -7.99
C LEU A 95 -1.67 0.39 -7.70
N VAL A 96 -0.98 -0.02 -8.74
CA VAL A 96 0.32 -0.66 -8.58
C VAL A 96 1.39 0.32 -9.04
N GLU A 97 2.27 0.66 -8.11
CA GLU A 97 3.40 1.51 -8.45
C GLU A 97 4.48 0.65 -9.06
N LYS A 98 4.96 1.05 -10.20
CA LYS A 98 6.02 0.31 -10.85
C LYS A 98 7.30 0.45 -10.04
N PRO A 99 7.96 -0.64 -9.72
CA PRO A 99 9.25 -0.55 -9.06
C PRO A 99 10.24 0.12 -10.00
N ILE A 100 11.16 0.87 -9.40
CA ILE A 100 12.21 1.50 -10.18
C ILE A 100 13.08 0.36 -10.73
N ALA A 101 13.22 0.37 -12.04
CA ALA A 101 14.04 -0.66 -12.68
C ALA A 101 15.49 -0.50 -12.27
N THR A 102 16.08 -1.57 -11.77
CA THR A 102 17.47 -1.54 -11.36
C THR A 102 18.39 -1.98 -12.47
N THR A 103 17.85 -2.54 -13.53
CA THR A 103 18.65 -2.96 -14.70
C THR A 103 17.95 -2.51 -15.95
N SER A 104 18.73 -2.30 -16.99
CA SER A 104 18.15 -1.91 -18.26
C SER A 104 17.22 -2.97 -18.83
N SER A 105 17.47 -4.23 -18.50
CA SER A 105 16.62 -5.29 -18.99
C SER A 105 15.21 -5.18 -18.42
N ALA A 106 15.07 -4.61 -17.25
CA ALA A 106 13.75 -4.45 -16.67
C ALA A 106 12.96 -3.34 -17.35
N LEU A 107 13.62 -2.52 -18.12
CA LEU A 107 12.98 -1.41 -18.81
C LEU A 107 12.49 -1.77 -20.21
N ILE A 108 12.90 -2.92 -20.68
CA ILE A 108 12.58 -3.31 -22.05
C ILE A 108 11.19 -4.00 -22.13
#